data_7ca28ce93ec537134d731895292951a6
#
_entry.id   7ca28ce93ec537134d731895292951a6
#
_cell.length_a   1.000
_cell.length_b   1.000
_cell.length_c   1.000
_cell.angle_alpha   90.00
_cell.angle_beta   90.00
_cell.angle_gamma   90.00
#
_symmetry.space_group_name_H-M   'P 1'
#
loop_
_entity.id
_entity.type
_entity.pdbx_description
1 polymer ?
#
loop_
_entity_poly.entity_id
_entity_poly.type
_entity_poly.pdbx_seq_one_letter_code
_entity_poly.pdbx_strand_id
1 'polypeptide(L)'
;MNENLVKRVINFFGIQPAHIHNVEKGYRNSSYHFTSAEGHDLNLIFYKNESGILDRIKRSDQISELAFSRGLPVRHLYDTRILTLKNSHKTIYARLYHYLPGQTIAWEMYSMKHIKLLGQAMSDLHSTIKDSSAQLPLASNELLDQHAYISEYFANPSIQKAVQTKLQLRINQSIFDQFKQAILIANELPSQPLHLDLVRGNILYSSHKLEACENTADPIWQISDLTISGLIDFEKSARGHVIFDLARSYAFLLADCANKTPDKIYKYLIHSGYNKRGSSYADFDRHLFDGLVSYYLFYDFYKFLEHNPYEFLNQNHHYLRTRDILIDRKVLKSS
;
A
#
# COMPACT_ATOMS: atom_id res chain seq x y z
N MET A 1 12.87 18.01 -8.55
CA MET A 1 12.27 19.35 -8.70
C MET A 1 13.31 20.36 -8.22
N ASN A 2 13.32 21.60 -8.72
CA ASN A 2 14.29 22.61 -8.29
C ASN A 2 13.87 23.15 -6.90
N GLU A 3 14.81 23.31 -5.96
CA GLU A 3 14.59 23.81 -4.60
C GLU A 3 13.91 25.19 -4.59
N ASN A 4 14.24 26.05 -5.53
CA ASN A 4 13.59 27.37 -5.69
C ASN A 4 12.09 27.26 -5.99
N LEU A 5 11.67 26.24 -6.75
CA LEU A 5 10.23 25.99 -6.99
C LEU A 5 9.55 25.54 -5.72
N VAL A 6 10.20 24.67 -4.94
CA VAL A 6 9.67 24.17 -3.66
C VAL A 6 9.45 25.34 -2.69
N LYS A 7 10.46 26.21 -2.50
CA LYS A 7 10.36 27.41 -1.65
C LYS A 7 9.23 28.34 -2.10
N ARG A 8 9.10 28.57 -3.42
CA ARG A 8 8.01 29.39 -3.98
C ARG A 8 6.64 28.79 -3.68
N VAL A 9 6.50 27.48 -3.76
CA VAL A 9 5.23 26.80 -3.46
C VAL A 9 4.91 26.87 -1.97
N ILE A 10 5.89 26.68 -1.10
CA ILE A 10 5.72 26.85 0.36
C ILE A 10 5.25 28.27 0.68
N ASN A 11 5.92 29.30 0.10
CA ASN A 11 5.50 30.69 0.27
C ASN A 11 4.08 30.97 -0.24
N PHE A 12 3.61 30.23 -1.26
CA PHE A 12 2.24 30.35 -1.76
C PHE A 12 1.18 29.87 -0.75
N PHE A 13 1.56 28.99 0.15
CA PHE A 13 0.74 28.62 1.31
C PHE A 13 0.81 29.66 2.45
N GLY A 14 1.61 30.70 2.29
CA GLY A 14 1.80 31.75 3.32
C GLY A 14 2.81 31.36 4.40
N ILE A 15 3.66 30.37 4.15
CA ILE A 15 4.61 29.82 5.11
C ILE A 15 6.02 30.20 4.70
N GLN A 16 6.83 30.60 5.68
CA GLN A 16 8.27 30.79 5.51
C GLN A 16 8.99 29.52 5.98
N PRO A 17 9.72 28.78 5.08
CA PRO A 17 10.48 27.63 5.51
C PRO A 17 11.75 28.08 6.23
N ALA A 18 11.99 27.54 7.44
CA ALA A 18 13.23 27.69 8.16
C ALA A 18 14.27 26.68 7.68
N HIS A 19 13.87 25.43 7.51
CA HIS A 19 14.74 24.34 7.06
C HIS A 19 13.98 23.33 6.21
N ILE A 20 14.58 22.90 5.10
CA ILE A 20 14.10 21.79 4.27
C ILE A 20 14.98 20.58 4.58
N HIS A 21 14.39 19.54 5.16
CA HIS A 21 15.11 18.36 5.62
C HIS A 21 15.40 17.37 4.49
N ASN A 22 14.44 16.56 4.16
CA ASN A 22 14.58 15.45 3.21
C ASN A 22 13.62 15.56 2.04
N VAL A 23 14.07 15.03 0.90
CA VAL A 23 13.25 14.88 -0.29
C VAL A 23 13.08 13.40 -0.55
N GLU A 24 11.85 12.91 -0.40
CA GLU A 24 11.52 11.56 -0.79
C GLU A 24 10.89 11.56 -2.19
N LYS A 25 11.53 10.86 -3.10
CA LYS A 25 11.00 10.63 -4.44
C LYS A 25 10.31 9.28 -4.45
N GLY A 26 9.00 9.29 -4.27
CA GLY A 26 8.17 8.12 -4.54
C GLY A 26 8.06 7.84 -6.05
N TYR A 27 7.46 6.71 -6.40
CA TYR A 27 7.26 6.33 -7.80
C TYR A 27 6.41 7.35 -8.58
N ARG A 28 5.38 7.90 -7.95
CA ARG A 28 4.43 8.85 -8.56
C ARG A 28 4.62 10.27 -8.06
N ASN A 29 4.80 10.45 -6.78
CA ASN A 29 4.78 11.73 -6.08
C ASN A 29 6.16 12.09 -5.55
N SER A 30 6.40 13.38 -5.29
CA SER A 30 7.58 13.85 -4.59
C SER A 30 7.15 14.53 -3.30
N SER A 31 7.73 14.12 -2.18
CA SER A 31 7.43 14.59 -0.84
C SER A 31 8.62 15.39 -0.29
N TYR A 32 8.34 16.50 0.36
CA TYR A 32 9.34 17.41 0.94
C TYR A 32 9.00 17.69 2.38
N HIS A 33 9.78 17.11 3.30
CA HIS A 33 9.71 17.44 4.72
C HIS A 33 10.45 18.75 4.98
N PHE A 34 9.80 19.67 5.70
CA PHE A 34 10.42 20.96 6.09
C PHE A 34 9.84 21.45 7.42
N THR A 35 10.64 22.26 8.14
CA THR A 35 10.18 22.99 9.33
C THR A 35 9.93 24.45 8.94
N SER A 36 8.78 24.99 9.32
CA SER A 36 8.43 26.40 9.15
C SER A 36 9.20 27.30 10.12
N ALA A 37 9.24 28.61 9.86
CA ALA A 37 9.83 29.59 10.78
C ALA A 37 9.14 29.63 12.16
N GLU A 38 7.88 29.18 12.23
CA GLU A 38 7.09 29.08 13.46
C GLU A 38 7.29 27.73 14.19
N GLY A 39 8.15 26.84 13.66
CA GLY A 39 8.46 25.55 14.27
C GLY A 39 7.51 24.40 13.89
N HIS A 40 6.64 24.58 12.91
CA HIS A 40 5.77 23.47 12.44
C HIS A 40 6.53 22.54 11.51
N ASP A 41 6.47 21.24 11.80
CA ASP A 41 6.96 20.20 10.89
C ASP A 41 5.87 19.84 9.87
N LEU A 42 6.18 20.06 8.60
CA LEU A 42 5.24 19.99 7.49
C LEU A 42 5.76 19.12 6.35
N ASN A 43 4.82 18.57 5.59
CA ASN A 43 5.10 17.74 4.42
C ASN A 43 4.37 18.29 3.18
N LEU A 44 5.14 18.80 2.21
CA LEU A 44 4.64 19.27 0.93
C LEU A 44 4.71 18.12 -0.09
N ILE A 45 3.57 17.71 -0.63
CA ILE A 45 3.48 16.66 -1.65
C ILE A 45 3.15 17.27 -3.00
N PHE A 46 3.95 16.92 -4.01
CA PHE A 46 3.69 17.21 -5.41
C PHE A 46 3.16 15.98 -6.13
N TYR A 47 1.99 16.08 -6.68
CA TYR A 47 1.31 15.04 -7.45
C TYR A 47 1.48 15.25 -8.94
N LYS A 48 1.85 14.19 -9.68
CA LYS A 48 1.85 14.23 -11.15
C LYS A 48 0.43 14.36 -11.67
N ASN A 49 0.27 15.02 -12.81
CA ASN A 49 -1.01 15.06 -13.50
C ASN A 49 -1.31 13.72 -14.15
N GLU A 50 -2.26 13.01 -13.59
CA GLU A 50 -2.82 11.77 -14.11
C GLU A 50 -4.34 11.90 -14.17
N SER A 51 -4.99 11.08 -14.99
CA SER A 51 -6.46 11.06 -15.05
C SER A 51 -7.07 10.83 -13.66
N GLY A 52 -8.01 11.67 -13.26
CA GLY A 52 -8.73 11.57 -11.98
C GLY A 52 -7.90 11.90 -10.73
N ILE A 53 -6.67 12.46 -10.86
CA ILE A 53 -5.78 12.71 -9.69
C ILE A 53 -6.41 13.67 -8.68
N LEU A 54 -7.10 14.72 -9.12
CA LEU A 54 -7.73 15.68 -8.20
C LEU A 54 -8.81 15.02 -7.34
N ASP A 55 -9.61 14.14 -7.93
CA ASP A 55 -10.65 13.43 -7.21
C ASP A 55 -10.04 12.40 -6.25
N ARG A 56 -8.93 11.75 -6.65
CA ARG A 56 -8.17 10.86 -5.75
C ARG A 56 -7.61 11.63 -4.55
N ILE A 57 -6.99 12.80 -4.75
CA ILE A 57 -6.50 13.64 -3.66
C ILE A 57 -7.63 14.02 -2.71
N LYS A 58 -8.76 14.51 -3.23
CA LYS A 58 -9.91 14.92 -2.41
C LYS A 58 -10.48 13.76 -1.58
N ARG A 59 -10.66 12.58 -2.21
CA ARG A 59 -11.14 11.39 -1.50
C ARG A 59 -10.16 10.90 -0.44
N SER A 60 -8.87 10.88 -0.78
CA SER A 60 -7.78 10.57 0.15
C SER A 60 -7.85 11.47 1.39
N ASP A 61 -7.96 12.79 1.17
CA ASP A 61 -8.06 13.76 2.26
C ASP A 61 -9.32 13.54 3.11
N GLN A 62 -10.48 13.31 2.50
CA GLN A 62 -11.72 13.04 3.24
C GLN A 62 -11.61 11.84 4.18
N ILE A 63 -11.01 10.74 3.72
CA ILE A 63 -10.84 9.54 4.53
C ILE A 63 -9.79 9.75 5.62
N SER A 64 -8.65 10.35 5.29
CA SER A 64 -7.59 10.58 6.26
C SER A 64 -8.01 11.60 7.32
N GLU A 65 -8.71 12.69 6.97
CA GLU A 65 -9.23 13.66 7.93
C GLU A 65 -10.26 13.04 8.89
N LEU A 66 -11.15 12.18 8.38
CA LEU A 66 -12.07 11.45 9.23
C LEU A 66 -11.33 10.55 10.22
N ALA A 67 -10.33 9.78 9.74
CA ALA A 67 -9.54 8.91 10.58
C ALA A 67 -8.75 9.70 11.63
N PHE A 68 -8.15 10.85 11.24
CA PHE A 68 -7.45 11.76 12.14
C PHE A 68 -8.36 12.35 13.21
N SER A 69 -9.55 12.87 12.82
CA SER A 69 -10.52 13.44 13.75
C SER A 69 -11.01 12.46 14.82
N ARG A 70 -10.87 11.16 14.55
CA ARG A 70 -11.20 10.05 15.46
C ARG A 70 -9.98 9.49 16.20
N GLY A 71 -8.85 10.19 16.14
CA GLY A 71 -7.65 9.92 16.94
C GLY A 71 -6.68 8.88 16.35
N LEU A 72 -6.80 8.51 15.06
CA LEU A 72 -5.80 7.66 14.45
C LEU A 72 -4.58 8.46 13.99
N PRO A 73 -3.37 7.88 14.09
CA PRO A 73 -2.15 8.48 13.56
C PRO A 73 -2.12 8.33 12.04
N VAL A 74 -2.72 9.25 11.34
CA VAL A 74 -2.79 9.25 9.88
C VAL A 74 -2.37 10.60 9.32
N ARG A 75 -1.96 10.62 8.06
CA ARG A 75 -1.67 11.87 7.35
C ARG A 75 -2.89 12.78 7.40
N HIS A 76 -2.72 14.04 7.80
CA HIS A 76 -3.78 15.03 7.89
C HIS A 76 -3.35 16.39 7.36
N LEU A 77 -4.32 17.19 6.95
CA LEU A 77 -4.11 18.46 6.28
C LEU A 77 -3.56 19.53 7.22
N TYR A 78 -2.56 20.26 6.77
CA TYR A 78 -2.20 21.56 7.35
C TYR A 78 -2.96 22.69 6.66
N ASP A 79 -3.15 22.61 5.35
CA ASP A 79 -3.89 23.60 4.54
C ASP A 79 -4.89 22.91 3.61
N THR A 80 -6.07 23.50 3.48
CA THR A 80 -7.19 22.94 2.70
C THR A 80 -7.08 23.21 1.20
N ARG A 81 -6.13 24.06 0.75
CA ARG A 81 -5.94 24.41 -0.66
C ARG A 81 -5.17 23.34 -1.42
N ILE A 82 -5.60 23.05 -2.65
CA ILE A 82 -4.82 22.30 -3.63
C ILE A 82 -4.26 23.31 -4.61
N LEU A 83 -2.95 23.50 -4.64
CA LEU A 83 -2.32 24.37 -5.60
C LEU A 83 -2.16 23.68 -6.95
N THR A 84 -2.48 24.40 -8.04
CA THR A 84 -2.27 23.93 -9.41
C THR A 84 -1.16 24.73 -10.04
N LEU A 85 -0.06 24.06 -10.36
CA LEU A 85 1.10 24.64 -11.04
C LEU A 85 1.05 24.21 -12.50
N LYS A 86 0.94 25.19 -13.40
CA LYS A 86 0.90 24.95 -14.86
C LYS A 86 2.08 25.62 -15.54
N ASN A 87 2.69 24.90 -16.46
CA ASN A 87 3.56 25.48 -17.49
C ASN A 87 3.07 24.98 -18.87
N SER A 88 3.76 25.37 -19.96
CA SER A 88 3.39 24.99 -21.34
C SER A 88 3.31 23.48 -21.59
N HIS A 89 3.93 22.64 -20.76
CA HIS A 89 4.06 21.19 -21.01
C HIS A 89 3.55 20.30 -19.86
N LYS A 90 3.33 20.87 -18.67
CA LYS A 90 3.06 20.06 -17.49
C LYS A 90 2.15 20.76 -16.49
N THR A 91 1.20 19.99 -15.95
CA THR A 91 0.45 20.37 -14.76
C THR A 91 0.93 19.53 -13.58
N ILE A 92 1.08 20.14 -12.41
CA ILE A 92 1.44 19.49 -11.15
C ILE A 92 0.50 20.03 -10.09
N TYR A 93 0.03 19.20 -9.19
CA TYR A 93 -0.74 19.62 -8.04
C TYR A 93 0.13 19.55 -6.78
N ALA A 94 -0.05 20.52 -5.88
CA ALA A 94 0.67 20.54 -4.61
C ALA A 94 -0.31 20.62 -3.44
N ARG A 95 -0.01 19.88 -2.38
CA ARG A 95 -0.82 19.77 -1.18
C ARG A 95 0.07 19.80 0.05
N LEU A 96 -0.39 20.43 1.13
CA LEU A 96 0.37 20.61 2.35
C LEU A 96 -0.28 19.88 3.51
N TYR A 97 0.51 19.03 4.18
CA TYR A 97 0.11 18.21 5.32
C TYR A 97 1.00 18.46 6.52
N HIS A 98 0.52 18.10 7.69
CA HIS A 98 1.40 17.92 8.85
C HIS A 98 2.36 16.75 8.56
N TYR A 99 3.60 16.88 9.02
CA TYR A 99 4.56 15.79 8.95
C TYR A 99 4.22 14.73 10.01
N LEU A 100 4.26 13.47 9.64
CA LEU A 100 4.11 12.35 10.56
C LEU A 100 5.49 11.78 10.86
N PRO A 101 5.92 11.80 12.14
CA PRO A 101 7.19 11.19 12.52
C PRO A 101 7.12 9.67 12.47
N GLY A 102 8.27 9.06 12.18
CA GLY A 102 8.40 7.60 12.09
C GLY A 102 9.17 7.15 10.86
N GLN A 103 9.41 5.87 10.80
CA GLN A 103 10.19 5.24 9.72
C GLN A 103 9.43 4.08 9.11
N THR A 104 9.57 3.91 7.81
CA THR A 104 9.15 2.69 7.13
C THR A 104 10.17 1.59 7.40
N ILE A 105 9.70 0.36 7.57
CA ILE A 105 10.56 -0.81 7.85
C ILE A 105 10.44 -1.78 6.68
N ALA A 106 11.55 -2.30 6.21
CA ALA A 106 11.55 -3.32 5.17
C ALA A 106 10.85 -4.60 5.66
N TRP A 107 10.06 -5.23 4.80
CA TRP A 107 9.28 -6.43 5.16
C TRP A 107 10.14 -7.58 5.71
N GLU A 108 11.35 -7.73 5.18
CA GLU A 108 12.33 -8.74 5.60
C GLU A 108 12.67 -8.60 7.08
N MET A 109 12.59 -7.37 7.59
CA MET A 109 12.88 -7.03 8.98
C MET A 109 11.65 -7.12 9.90
N TYR A 110 10.46 -7.39 9.36
CA TYR A 110 9.26 -7.51 10.17
C TYR A 110 9.37 -8.66 11.17
N SER A 111 9.23 -8.33 12.45
CA SER A 111 8.99 -9.32 13.51
C SER A 111 7.51 -9.70 13.56
N MET A 112 7.15 -10.72 14.34
CA MET A 112 5.74 -11.04 14.59
C MET A 112 4.99 -9.88 15.26
N LYS A 113 5.70 -9.03 16.01
CA LYS A 113 5.12 -7.83 16.62
C LYS A 113 4.68 -6.81 15.57
N HIS A 114 5.51 -6.55 14.53
CA HIS A 114 5.15 -5.67 13.42
C HIS A 114 3.88 -6.17 12.69
N ILE A 115 3.83 -7.47 12.38
CA ILE A 115 2.67 -8.09 11.72
C ILE A 115 1.41 -7.95 12.57
N LYS A 116 1.53 -8.19 13.88
CA LYS A 116 0.41 -8.01 14.82
C LYS A 116 -0.05 -6.57 14.88
N LEU A 117 0.86 -5.62 15.00
CA LEU A 117 0.55 -4.18 15.02
C LEU A 117 -0.13 -3.72 13.73
N LEU A 118 0.33 -4.23 12.58
CA LEU A 118 -0.32 -3.97 11.30
C LEU A 118 -1.77 -4.46 11.31
N GLY A 119 -2.02 -5.69 11.73
CA GLY A 119 -3.39 -6.22 11.85
C GLY A 119 -4.27 -5.37 12.78
N GLN A 120 -3.73 -4.93 13.90
CA GLN A 120 -4.44 -4.04 14.85
C GLN A 120 -4.76 -2.68 14.22
N ALA A 121 -3.78 -2.06 13.54
CA ALA A 121 -3.97 -0.77 12.88
C ALA A 121 -5.00 -0.85 11.74
N MET A 122 -5.02 -1.96 10.99
CA MET A 122 -6.07 -2.21 9.98
C MET A 122 -7.46 -2.31 10.62
N SER A 123 -7.59 -3.01 11.75
CA SER A 123 -8.84 -3.11 12.49
C SER A 123 -9.31 -1.76 13.00
N ASP A 124 -8.41 -1.00 13.61
CA ASP A 124 -8.70 0.34 14.13
C ASP A 124 -9.11 1.28 12.98
N LEU A 125 -8.39 1.26 11.85
CA LEU A 125 -8.72 2.06 10.67
C LEU A 125 -10.10 1.70 10.12
N HIS A 126 -10.36 0.41 9.85
CA HIS A 126 -11.63 -0.05 9.30
C HIS A 126 -12.81 0.31 10.19
N SER A 127 -12.68 0.15 11.50
CA SER A 127 -13.72 0.54 12.47
C SER A 127 -13.94 2.05 12.47
N THR A 128 -12.86 2.81 12.35
CA THR A 128 -12.88 4.28 12.41
C THR A 128 -13.52 4.91 11.18
N ILE A 129 -13.23 4.40 9.97
CA ILE A 129 -13.73 4.98 8.72
C ILE A 129 -15.03 4.34 8.21
N LYS A 130 -15.57 3.32 8.89
CA LYS A 130 -16.71 2.52 8.44
C LYS A 130 -17.91 3.35 7.97
N ASP A 131 -18.25 4.39 8.74
CA ASP A 131 -19.42 5.23 8.50
C ASP A 131 -19.11 6.47 7.65
N SER A 132 -17.99 6.49 6.94
CA SER A 132 -17.64 7.61 6.07
C SER A 132 -18.65 7.78 4.94
N SER A 133 -19.10 9.01 4.72
CA SER A 133 -19.94 9.42 3.61
C SER A 133 -19.16 9.72 2.32
N ALA A 134 -17.83 9.54 2.31
CA ALA A 134 -17.00 9.80 1.13
C ALA A 134 -17.47 8.96 -0.07
N GLN A 135 -17.60 9.61 -1.22
CA GLN A 135 -17.94 8.95 -2.48
C GLN A 135 -16.70 8.23 -3.03
N LEU A 136 -16.59 6.96 -2.74
CA LEU A 136 -15.47 6.11 -3.13
C LEU A 136 -15.86 5.18 -4.28
N PRO A 137 -14.95 4.90 -5.23
CA PRO A 137 -15.15 3.85 -6.22
C PRO A 137 -15.26 2.49 -5.54
N LEU A 138 -15.88 1.51 -6.21
CA LEU A 138 -15.87 0.14 -5.73
C LEU A 138 -14.48 -0.48 -5.95
N ALA A 139 -13.96 -1.14 -4.92
CA ALA A 139 -12.70 -1.87 -5.00
C ALA A 139 -12.73 -2.97 -6.08
N SER A 140 -13.87 -3.67 -6.20
CA SER A 140 -14.08 -4.70 -7.21
C SER A 140 -13.95 -4.19 -8.64
N ASN A 141 -14.36 -2.95 -8.94
CA ASN A 141 -14.26 -2.40 -10.29
C ASN A 141 -12.80 -2.29 -10.73
N GLU A 142 -11.93 -1.71 -9.89
CA GLU A 142 -10.49 -1.62 -10.19
C GLU A 142 -9.87 -3.01 -10.35
N LEU A 143 -10.23 -3.96 -9.48
CA LEU A 143 -9.70 -5.31 -9.54
C LEU A 143 -10.18 -6.08 -10.78
N LEU A 144 -11.44 -5.89 -11.21
CA LEU A 144 -11.96 -6.49 -12.45
C LEU A 144 -11.32 -5.89 -13.70
N ASP A 145 -11.08 -4.58 -13.73
CA ASP A 145 -10.35 -3.93 -14.81
C ASP A 145 -8.91 -4.47 -14.89
N GLN A 146 -8.22 -4.54 -13.76
CA GLN A 146 -6.88 -5.14 -13.69
C GLN A 146 -6.89 -6.61 -14.14
N HIS A 147 -7.89 -7.39 -13.70
CA HIS A 147 -8.07 -8.77 -14.12
C HIS A 147 -8.24 -8.90 -15.63
N ALA A 148 -9.04 -8.01 -16.26
CA ALA A 148 -9.22 -8.01 -17.71
C ALA A 148 -7.89 -7.79 -18.45
N TYR A 149 -7.09 -6.78 -18.02
CA TYR A 149 -5.75 -6.53 -18.60
C TYR A 149 -4.80 -7.72 -18.44
N ILE A 150 -4.78 -8.35 -17.26
CA ILE A 150 -3.96 -9.52 -17.00
C ILE A 150 -4.38 -10.68 -17.90
N SER A 151 -5.68 -10.93 -18.01
CA SER A 151 -6.23 -12.00 -18.84
C SER A 151 -5.88 -11.81 -20.30
N GLU A 152 -6.01 -10.58 -20.83
CA GLU A 152 -5.62 -10.23 -22.20
C GLU A 152 -4.11 -10.42 -22.44
N TYR A 153 -3.27 -9.94 -21.49
CA TYR A 153 -1.83 -10.11 -21.57
C TYR A 153 -1.44 -11.59 -21.71
N PHE A 154 -1.97 -12.46 -20.85
CA PHE A 154 -1.66 -13.89 -20.87
C PHE A 154 -2.44 -14.69 -21.92
N ALA A 155 -3.44 -14.13 -22.57
CA ALA A 155 -4.07 -14.72 -23.76
C ALA A 155 -3.18 -14.60 -25.00
N ASN A 156 -2.18 -13.71 -25.00
CA ASN A 156 -1.27 -13.52 -26.13
C ASN A 156 -0.33 -14.73 -26.28
N PRO A 157 -0.36 -15.45 -27.45
CA PRO A 157 0.45 -16.65 -27.68
C PRO A 157 1.97 -16.39 -27.56
N SER A 158 2.43 -15.20 -27.94
CA SER A 158 3.85 -14.84 -27.83
C SER A 158 4.30 -14.72 -26.36
N ILE A 159 3.44 -14.18 -25.50
CA ILE A 159 3.69 -14.11 -24.06
C ILE A 159 3.69 -15.52 -23.45
N GLN A 160 2.70 -16.34 -23.77
CA GLN A 160 2.63 -17.72 -23.28
C GLN A 160 3.89 -18.51 -23.68
N LYS A 161 4.33 -18.39 -24.93
CA LYS A 161 5.57 -19.01 -25.41
C LYS A 161 6.79 -18.50 -24.68
N ALA A 162 6.89 -17.17 -24.45
CA ALA A 162 8.01 -16.57 -23.74
C ALA A 162 8.06 -17.03 -22.26
N VAL A 163 6.93 -17.05 -21.56
CA VAL A 163 6.80 -17.56 -20.18
C VAL A 163 7.24 -19.03 -20.13
N GLN A 164 6.79 -19.86 -21.07
CA GLN A 164 7.16 -21.27 -21.12
C GLN A 164 8.63 -21.48 -21.43
N THR A 165 9.20 -20.78 -22.42
CA THR A 165 10.56 -21.05 -22.89
C THR A 165 11.64 -20.36 -22.08
N LYS A 166 11.40 -19.12 -21.63
CA LYS A 166 12.39 -18.33 -20.89
C LYS A 166 12.31 -18.51 -19.38
N LEU A 167 11.10 -18.71 -18.83
CA LEU A 167 10.88 -18.85 -17.39
C LEU A 167 10.61 -20.29 -16.96
N GLN A 168 10.40 -21.20 -17.92
CA GLN A 168 10.03 -22.60 -17.68
C GLN A 168 8.77 -22.74 -16.81
N LEU A 169 7.79 -21.89 -17.09
CA LEU A 169 6.53 -21.82 -16.36
C LEU A 169 5.34 -22.02 -17.30
N ARG A 170 4.28 -22.60 -16.76
CA ARG A 170 2.95 -22.68 -17.40
C ARG A 170 1.93 -22.08 -16.46
N ILE A 171 1.00 -21.29 -17.04
CA ILE A 171 -0.10 -20.70 -16.29
C ILE A 171 -1.30 -21.63 -16.42
N ASN A 172 -1.93 -21.94 -15.29
CA ASN A 172 -3.20 -22.65 -15.28
C ASN A 172 -4.31 -21.70 -15.77
N GLN A 173 -4.83 -21.91 -16.97
CA GLN A 173 -5.81 -20.99 -17.57
C GLN A 173 -7.12 -20.88 -16.77
N SER A 174 -7.53 -21.93 -16.07
CA SER A 174 -8.74 -21.87 -15.22
C SER A 174 -8.62 -20.90 -14.03
N ILE A 175 -7.40 -20.43 -13.72
CA ILE A 175 -7.18 -19.52 -12.58
C ILE A 175 -7.80 -18.16 -12.83
N PHE A 176 -7.90 -17.72 -14.09
CA PHE A 176 -8.51 -16.42 -14.40
C PHE A 176 -10.00 -16.38 -14.02
N ASP A 177 -10.73 -17.46 -14.31
CA ASP A 177 -12.14 -17.56 -13.88
C ASP A 177 -12.26 -17.62 -12.35
N GLN A 178 -11.35 -18.33 -11.68
CA GLN A 178 -11.33 -18.40 -10.21
C GLN A 178 -11.04 -17.03 -9.58
N PHE A 179 -10.12 -16.26 -10.14
CA PHE A 179 -9.83 -14.90 -9.69
C PHE A 179 -11.04 -13.98 -9.85
N LYS A 180 -11.67 -14.01 -11.04
CA LYS A 180 -12.87 -13.24 -11.32
C LYS A 180 -13.98 -13.60 -10.34
N GLN A 181 -14.23 -14.87 -10.11
CA GLN A 181 -15.26 -15.32 -9.17
C GLN A 181 -14.94 -14.88 -7.73
N ALA A 182 -13.69 -14.98 -7.27
CA ALA A 182 -13.30 -14.51 -5.94
C ALA A 182 -13.57 -13.00 -5.76
N ILE A 183 -13.27 -12.18 -6.77
CA ILE A 183 -13.53 -10.74 -6.73
C ILE A 183 -15.05 -10.48 -6.67
N LEU A 184 -15.84 -11.17 -7.51
CA LEU A 184 -17.29 -11.01 -7.55
C LEU A 184 -17.96 -11.44 -6.24
N ILE A 185 -17.59 -12.61 -5.68
CA ILE A 185 -18.12 -13.08 -4.39
C ILE A 185 -17.76 -12.09 -3.27
N ALA A 186 -16.52 -11.60 -3.24
CA ALA A 186 -16.11 -10.61 -2.23
C ALA A 186 -16.86 -9.29 -2.34
N ASN A 187 -17.32 -8.92 -3.55
CA ASN A 187 -18.12 -7.73 -3.79
C ASN A 187 -19.54 -7.82 -3.21
N GLU A 188 -20.08 -9.02 -3.05
CA GLU A 188 -21.40 -9.25 -2.44
C GLU A 188 -21.38 -9.16 -0.91
N LEU A 189 -20.18 -9.15 -0.31
CA LEU A 189 -20.04 -9.03 1.14
C LEU A 189 -20.27 -7.58 1.61
N PRO A 190 -20.59 -7.36 2.91
CA PRO A 190 -20.81 -6.02 3.45
C PRO A 190 -19.65 -5.07 3.15
N SER A 191 -19.92 -3.95 2.53
CA SER A 191 -18.91 -3.02 2.05
C SER A 191 -18.76 -1.79 2.94
N GLN A 192 -17.52 -1.32 3.09
CA GLN A 192 -17.14 -0.10 3.79
C GLN A 192 -15.96 0.57 3.09
N PRO A 193 -15.59 1.80 3.49
CA PRO A 193 -14.33 2.39 3.04
C PRO A 193 -13.12 1.54 3.44
N LEU A 194 -12.14 1.46 2.54
CA LEU A 194 -10.89 0.72 2.66
C LEU A 194 -9.72 1.62 2.27
N HIS A 195 -8.52 1.26 2.69
CA HIS A 195 -7.29 1.92 2.28
C HIS A 195 -6.74 1.39 0.94
N LEU A 196 -6.76 0.08 0.75
CA LEU A 196 -6.28 -0.70 -0.39
C LEU A 196 -4.79 -0.57 -0.72
N ASP A 197 -4.00 0.04 0.14
CA ASP A 197 -2.55 0.15 -0.08
C ASP A 197 -1.74 0.15 1.23
N LEU A 198 -2.16 -0.64 2.23
CA LEU A 198 -1.41 -0.83 3.47
C LEU A 198 -0.20 -1.73 3.22
N VAL A 199 0.77 -1.18 2.49
CA VAL A 199 2.07 -1.77 2.18
C VAL A 199 3.17 -1.09 2.99
N ARG A 200 4.36 -1.69 3.05
CA ARG A 200 5.47 -1.22 3.91
C ARG A 200 5.75 0.28 3.80
N GLY A 201 5.70 0.82 2.59
CA GLY A 201 5.98 2.24 2.32
C GLY A 201 4.95 3.21 2.89
N ASN A 202 3.78 2.70 3.29
CA ASN A 202 2.66 3.49 3.77
C ASN A 202 2.38 3.31 5.27
N ILE A 203 3.28 2.62 5.98
CA ILE A 203 3.18 2.34 7.41
C ILE A 203 4.43 2.89 8.10
N LEU A 204 4.24 3.85 8.97
CA LEU A 204 5.31 4.45 9.77
C LEU A 204 5.33 3.80 11.16
N TYR A 205 6.51 3.45 11.62
CA TYR A 205 6.76 2.93 12.96
C TYR A 205 7.61 3.90 13.75
N SER A 206 7.35 4.02 15.04
CA SER A 206 8.20 4.74 15.98
C SER A 206 8.39 3.96 17.27
N SER A 207 9.43 4.34 18.00
CA SER A 207 9.73 3.85 19.33
C SER A 207 10.59 4.88 20.01
N HIS A 208 10.43 5.07 21.32
CA HIS A 208 11.30 5.94 22.12
C HIS A 208 12.78 5.48 22.05
N LYS A 209 13.05 4.23 21.72
CA LYS A 209 14.41 3.71 21.52
C LYS A 209 14.93 3.96 20.09
N LEU A 210 14.07 4.15 19.08
CA LEU A 210 14.51 4.51 17.72
C LEU A 210 15.21 5.86 17.69
N GLU A 211 14.73 6.83 18.48
CA GLU A 211 15.36 8.14 18.60
C GLU A 211 16.75 8.07 19.27
N ALA A 212 16.97 7.06 20.11
CA ALA A 212 18.27 6.82 20.77
C ALA A 212 19.23 5.93 19.95
N CYS A 213 18.72 5.22 18.94
CA CYS A 213 19.45 4.18 18.21
C CYS A 213 20.04 4.61 16.87
N GLU A 214 20.09 5.91 16.53
CA GLU A 214 20.82 6.37 15.33
C GLU A 214 22.30 5.93 15.31
N ASN A 215 22.83 5.41 16.43
CA ASN A 215 24.22 4.98 16.59
C ASN A 215 24.42 3.56 17.15
N THR A 216 23.38 2.73 17.30
CA THR A 216 23.57 1.37 17.83
C THR A 216 23.22 0.30 16.80
N ALA A 217 24.09 -0.74 16.75
CA ALA A 217 23.94 -1.91 15.86
C ALA A 217 22.80 -2.86 16.29
N ASP A 218 21.94 -2.46 17.24
CA ASP A 218 20.85 -3.29 17.72
C ASP A 218 19.67 -3.32 16.72
N PRO A 219 19.21 -4.52 16.37
CA PRO A 219 18.15 -4.67 15.38
C PRO A 219 16.83 -4.07 15.87
N ILE A 220 16.21 -3.21 15.04
CA ILE A 220 14.91 -2.54 15.27
C ILE A 220 13.80 -3.51 15.74
N TRP A 221 13.88 -4.81 15.44
CA TRP A 221 12.91 -5.84 15.86
C TRP A 221 12.94 -6.23 17.32
N GLN A 222 13.97 -5.83 18.08
CA GLN A 222 14.06 -6.10 19.54
C GLN A 222 13.39 -5.02 20.39
N ILE A 223 12.86 -3.97 19.77
CA ILE A 223 12.31 -2.82 20.48
C ILE A 223 10.99 -3.17 21.14
N SER A 224 10.92 -3.06 22.46
CA SER A 224 9.76 -3.44 23.27
C SER A 224 8.59 -2.47 23.18
N ASP A 225 8.84 -1.21 22.84
CA ASP A 225 7.87 -0.10 22.81
C ASP A 225 7.45 0.33 21.39
N LEU A 226 7.71 -0.51 20.39
CA LEU A 226 7.35 -0.25 19.00
C LEU A 226 5.84 -0.01 18.84
N THR A 227 5.50 1.06 18.14
CA THR A 227 4.12 1.44 17.78
C THR A 227 4.04 1.82 16.30
N ILE A 228 2.83 1.79 15.73
CA ILE A 228 2.57 2.45 14.46
C ILE A 228 2.31 3.92 14.75
N SER A 229 3.16 4.80 14.22
CA SER A 229 3.09 6.25 14.37
C SER A 229 2.39 6.95 13.21
N GLY A 230 2.17 6.26 12.09
CA GLY A 230 1.47 6.85 10.96
C GLY A 230 1.02 5.86 9.90
N LEU A 231 -0.16 6.14 9.32
CA LEU A 231 -0.63 5.54 8.07
C LEU A 231 -0.74 6.67 7.05
N ILE A 232 -0.15 6.45 5.87
CA ILE A 232 -0.07 7.45 4.80
C ILE A 232 -0.55 6.88 3.47
N ASP A 233 -0.77 7.75 2.49
CA ASP A 233 -1.11 7.41 1.10
C ASP A 233 -2.49 6.72 0.92
N PHE A 234 -3.55 7.47 1.24
CA PHE A 234 -4.94 7.05 1.07
C PHE A 234 -5.47 7.18 -0.38
N GLU A 235 -4.60 7.41 -1.37
CA GLU A 235 -5.01 7.69 -2.76
C GLU A 235 -5.74 6.52 -3.45
N LYS A 236 -5.53 5.29 -2.98
CA LYS A 236 -6.22 4.10 -3.45
C LYS A 236 -7.50 3.77 -2.69
N SER A 237 -7.91 4.62 -1.75
CA SER A 237 -9.13 4.36 -0.97
C SER A 237 -10.32 4.09 -1.88
N ALA A 238 -11.01 2.99 -1.59
CA ALA A 238 -12.18 2.54 -2.31
C ALA A 238 -13.19 1.93 -1.34
N ARG A 239 -14.37 1.57 -1.82
CA ARG A 239 -15.40 0.90 -1.04
C ARG A 239 -15.43 -0.59 -1.36
N GLY A 240 -15.44 -1.43 -0.35
CA GLY A 240 -15.50 -2.88 -0.49
C GLY A 240 -15.50 -3.60 0.84
N HIS A 241 -15.45 -4.92 0.82
CA HIS A 241 -15.29 -5.72 2.03
C HIS A 241 -13.84 -5.67 2.54
N VAL A 242 -13.65 -5.69 3.86
CA VAL A 242 -12.33 -5.63 4.51
C VAL A 242 -11.36 -6.74 4.06
N ILE A 243 -11.89 -7.82 3.52
CA ILE A 243 -11.10 -8.94 2.97
C ILE A 243 -10.14 -8.48 1.87
N PHE A 244 -10.49 -7.44 1.09
CA PHE A 244 -9.60 -6.91 0.04
C PHE A 244 -8.32 -6.32 0.61
N ASP A 245 -8.44 -5.49 1.66
CA ASP A 245 -7.27 -4.91 2.34
C ASP A 245 -6.42 -5.98 3.02
N LEU A 246 -7.07 -6.90 3.74
CA LEU A 246 -6.40 -7.97 4.46
C LEU A 246 -5.67 -8.93 3.52
N ALA A 247 -6.32 -9.35 2.43
CA ALA A 247 -5.72 -10.25 1.44
C ALA A 247 -4.53 -9.60 0.73
N ARG A 248 -4.63 -8.31 0.41
CA ARG A 248 -3.54 -7.56 -0.22
C ARG A 248 -2.32 -7.45 0.70
N SER A 249 -2.50 -6.99 1.94
CA SER A 249 -1.40 -6.89 2.90
C SER A 249 -0.79 -8.27 3.21
N TYR A 250 -1.61 -9.30 3.33
CA TYR A 250 -1.14 -10.67 3.55
C TYR A 250 -0.32 -11.20 2.36
N ALA A 251 -0.73 -10.93 1.12
CA ALA A 251 0.02 -11.31 -0.08
C ALA A 251 1.44 -10.71 -0.09
N PHE A 252 1.57 -9.41 0.23
CA PHE A 252 2.88 -8.78 0.36
C PHE A 252 3.71 -9.35 1.51
N LEU A 253 3.11 -9.62 2.66
CA LEU A 253 3.81 -10.26 3.78
C LEU A 253 4.32 -11.66 3.40
N LEU A 254 3.57 -12.44 2.63
CA LEU A 254 4.02 -13.74 2.13
C LEU A 254 5.23 -13.61 1.21
N ALA A 255 5.20 -12.64 0.30
CA ALA A 255 6.30 -12.43 -0.64
C ALA A 255 7.58 -11.95 0.06
N ASP A 256 7.50 -11.04 1.02
CA ASP A 256 8.66 -10.35 1.58
C ASP A 256 9.15 -10.90 2.94
N CYS A 257 8.26 -11.47 3.77
CA CYS A 257 8.65 -12.05 5.05
C CYS A 257 9.14 -13.50 4.91
N ALA A 258 10.16 -13.71 4.10
CA ALA A 258 10.69 -15.03 3.70
C ALA A 258 11.02 -15.98 4.84
N ASN A 259 11.42 -15.46 5.98
CA ASN A 259 11.80 -16.23 7.16
C ASN A 259 10.63 -16.65 8.06
N LYS A 260 9.39 -16.44 7.60
CA LYS A 260 8.17 -16.74 8.36
C LYS A 260 7.24 -17.66 7.56
N THR A 261 6.63 -18.61 8.24
CA THR A 261 5.65 -19.49 7.60
C THR A 261 4.32 -18.77 7.36
N PRO A 262 3.59 -19.12 6.28
CA PRO A 262 2.27 -18.54 6.00
C PRO A 262 1.31 -18.58 7.19
N ASP A 263 1.25 -19.71 7.93
CA ASP A 263 0.37 -19.86 9.09
C ASP A 263 0.73 -18.90 10.23
N LYS A 264 2.02 -18.66 10.47
CA LYS A 264 2.46 -17.68 11.46
C LYS A 264 2.05 -16.27 11.04
N ILE A 265 2.27 -15.90 9.77
CA ILE A 265 1.86 -14.59 9.26
C ILE A 265 0.34 -14.42 9.43
N TYR A 266 -0.45 -15.41 9.00
CA TYR A 266 -1.90 -15.38 9.14
C TYR A 266 -2.35 -15.27 10.61
N LYS A 267 -1.80 -16.10 11.50
CA LYS A 267 -2.09 -16.07 12.92
C LYS A 267 -1.86 -14.69 13.54
N TYR A 268 -0.74 -14.05 13.21
CA TYR A 268 -0.38 -12.76 13.82
C TYR A 268 -1.09 -11.59 13.15
N LEU A 269 -1.29 -11.59 11.83
CA LEU A 269 -2.03 -10.53 11.14
C LEU A 269 -3.52 -10.58 11.49
N ILE A 270 -4.14 -11.76 11.36
CA ILE A 270 -5.61 -11.90 11.48
C ILE A 270 -6.01 -12.19 12.92
N HIS A 271 -5.61 -13.34 13.50
CA HIS A 271 -6.15 -13.75 14.81
C HIS A 271 -5.61 -12.91 15.97
N SER A 272 -4.32 -12.63 16.02
CA SER A 272 -3.69 -11.89 17.12
C SER A 272 -3.67 -10.37 16.88
N GLY A 273 -3.76 -9.95 15.63
CA GLY A 273 -3.80 -8.55 15.20
C GLY A 273 -5.23 -8.07 15.02
N TYR A 274 -5.77 -8.28 13.83
CA TYR A 274 -7.05 -7.74 13.39
C TYR A 274 -8.23 -8.11 14.31
N ASN A 275 -8.44 -9.39 14.63
CA ASN A 275 -9.57 -9.87 15.43
C ASN A 275 -9.48 -9.50 16.92
N LYS A 276 -8.31 -9.14 17.43
CA LYS A 276 -8.13 -8.80 18.85
C LYS A 276 -8.69 -7.43 19.24
N ARG A 277 -8.99 -6.57 18.29
CA ARG A 277 -9.54 -5.21 18.53
C ARG A 277 -11.07 -5.16 18.54
N GLY A 278 -11.74 -6.30 18.60
CA GLY A 278 -13.19 -6.38 18.78
C GLY A 278 -14.03 -6.17 17.53
N SER A 279 -13.43 -6.03 16.37
CA SER A 279 -14.18 -6.07 15.14
C SER A 279 -14.47 -7.53 14.79
N SER A 280 -15.73 -7.92 14.88
CA SER A 280 -16.26 -9.25 14.54
C SER A 280 -16.17 -9.62 13.04
N TYR A 281 -15.31 -8.97 12.27
CA TYR A 281 -15.40 -8.90 10.81
C TYR A 281 -14.39 -9.73 10.04
N ALA A 282 -13.55 -10.49 10.68
CA ALA A 282 -12.69 -11.42 9.98
C ALA A 282 -13.29 -12.84 9.92
N ASP A 283 -14.60 -12.96 10.03
CA ASP A 283 -15.32 -14.21 9.74
C ASP A 283 -15.65 -14.22 8.24
N PHE A 284 -14.63 -14.43 7.44
CA PHE A 284 -14.76 -14.63 6.00
C PHE A 284 -14.29 -16.04 5.62
N ASP A 285 -14.88 -16.55 4.55
CA ASP A 285 -14.48 -17.84 3.97
C ASP A 285 -12.98 -17.86 3.66
N ARG A 286 -12.27 -18.83 4.20
CA ARG A 286 -10.84 -19.01 3.99
C ARG A 286 -10.49 -19.26 2.53
N HIS A 287 -11.33 -19.97 1.77
CA HIS A 287 -11.11 -20.21 0.34
C HIS A 287 -11.20 -18.90 -0.46
N LEU A 288 -12.18 -18.07 -0.13
CA LEU A 288 -12.32 -16.74 -0.74
C LEU A 288 -11.08 -15.87 -0.45
N PHE A 289 -10.63 -15.85 0.80
CA PHE A 289 -9.42 -15.12 1.20
C PHE A 289 -8.20 -15.60 0.42
N ASP A 290 -7.97 -16.92 0.38
CA ASP A 290 -6.83 -17.51 -0.31
C ASP A 290 -6.90 -17.29 -1.84
N GLY A 291 -8.10 -17.24 -2.43
CA GLY A 291 -8.33 -16.85 -3.81
C GLY A 291 -7.88 -15.41 -4.11
N LEU A 292 -8.29 -14.46 -3.27
CA LEU A 292 -7.87 -13.05 -3.39
C LEU A 292 -6.37 -12.88 -3.14
N VAL A 293 -5.79 -13.58 -2.18
CA VAL A 293 -4.33 -13.58 -1.95
C VAL A 293 -3.59 -14.06 -3.20
N SER A 294 -4.06 -15.15 -3.81
CA SER A 294 -3.47 -15.67 -5.05
C SER A 294 -3.60 -14.67 -6.21
N TYR A 295 -4.73 -13.97 -6.30
CA TYR A 295 -4.93 -12.89 -7.27
C TYR A 295 -3.91 -11.75 -7.08
N TYR A 296 -3.71 -11.25 -5.85
CA TYR A 296 -2.76 -10.16 -5.61
C TYR A 296 -1.31 -10.57 -5.89
N LEU A 297 -0.92 -11.79 -5.51
CA LEU A 297 0.39 -12.34 -5.84
C LEU A 297 0.56 -12.49 -7.36
N PHE A 298 -0.49 -12.93 -8.08
CA PHE A 298 -0.45 -13.08 -9.52
C PHE A 298 -0.41 -11.73 -10.26
N TYR A 299 -1.11 -10.72 -9.73
CA TYR A 299 -1.01 -9.35 -10.23
C TYR A 299 0.41 -8.80 -10.08
N ASP A 300 1.06 -9.06 -8.95
CA ASP A 300 2.44 -8.66 -8.72
C ASP A 300 3.40 -9.40 -9.66
N PHE A 301 3.22 -10.70 -9.84
CA PHE A 301 3.93 -11.50 -10.85
C PHE A 301 3.77 -10.92 -12.28
N TYR A 302 2.54 -10.57 -12.67
CA TYR A 302 2.28 -9.91 -13.94
C TYR A 302 3.08 -8.61 -14.10
N LYS A 303 3.10 -7.77 -13.05
CA LYS A 303 3.87 -6.51 -13.05
C LYS A 303 5.37 -6.73 -13.29
N PHE A 304 5.95 -7.77 -12.73
CA PHE A 304 7.33 -8.12 -13.03
C PHE A 304 7.53 -8.43 -14.51
N LEU A 305 6.66 -9.22 -15.10
CA LEU A 305 6.75 -9.60 -16.51
C LEU A 305 6.55 -8.42 -17.46
N GLU A 306 5.64 -7.50 -17.11
CA GLU A 306 5.33 -6.32 -17.91
C GLU A 306 6.46 -5.29 -17.92
N HIS A 307 7.16 -5.13 -16.79
CA HIS A 307 8.08 -4.01 -16.61
C HIS A 307 9.57 -4.40 -16.63
N ASN A 308 9.90 -5.69 -16.70
CA ASN A 308 11.29 -6.14 -16.67
C ASN A 308 11.59 -7.10 -17.80
N PRO A 309 12.80 -7.06 -18.40
CA PRO A 309 13.26 -8.11 -19.30
C PRO A 309 13.31 -9.46 -18.56
N TYR A 310 12.81 -10.52 -19.20
CA TYR A 310 12.71 -11.85 -18.58
C TYR A 310 14.07 -12.41 -18.12
N GLU A 311 15.13 -12.03 -18.80
CA GLU A 311 16.51 -12.46 -18.53
C GLU A 311 17.01 -11.98 -17.14
N PHE A 312 16.44 -10.89 -16.60
CA PHE A 312 16.84 -10.32 -15.32
C PHE A 312 15.93 -10.71 -14.15
N LEU A 313 14.80 -11.35 -14.43
CA LEU A 313 13.82 -11.70 -13.39
C LEU A 313 14.42 -12.63 -12.32
N ASN A 314 15.29 -13.57 -12.71
CA ASN A 314 15.95 -14.49 -11.79
C ASN A 314 16.96 -13.81 -10.83
N GLN A 315 17.24 -12.52 -11.02
CA GLN A 315 18.06 -11.73 -10.11
C GLN A 315 17.21 -10.98 -9.08
N ASN A 316 15.90 -10.99 -9.23
CA ASN A 316 14.97 -10.28 -8.34
C ASN A 316 14.40 -11.24 -7.29
N HIS A 317 14.83 -11.09 -6.04
CA HIS A 317 14.39 -11.94 -4.92
C HIS A 317 12.88 -11.90 -4.69
N HIS A 318 12.24 -10.72 -4.83
CA HIS A 318 10.80 -10.58 -4.67
C HIS A 318 10.05 -11.36 -5.76
N TYR A 319 10.48 -11.25 -7.02
CA TYR A 319 9.92 -12.04 -8.12
C TYR A 319 10.05 -13.55 -7.87
N LEU A 320 11.26 -14.02 -7.52
CA LEU A 320 11.51 -15.44 -7.28
C LEU A 320 10.57 -15.98 -6.20
N ARG A 321 10.41 -15.23 -5.15
CA ARG A 321 9.56 -15.61 -4.03
C ARG A 321 8.07 -15.62 -4.40
N THR A 322 7.60 -14.58 -5.09
CA THR A 322 6.22 -14.51 -5.61
C THR A 322 5.94 -15.69 -6.54
N ARG A 323 6.86 -16.01 -7.43
CA ARG A 323 6.79 -17.17 -8.33
C ARG A 323 6.64 -18.47 -7.55
N ASP A 324 7.52 -18.72 -6.58
CA ASP A 324 7.54 -19.96 -5.82
C ASP A 324 6.26 -20.14 -5.01
N ILE A 325 5.75 -19.07 -4.38
CA ILE A 325 4.46 -19.10 -3.69
C ILE A 325 3.31 -19.41 -4.67
N LEU A 326 3.34 -18.88 -5.88
CA LEU A 326 2.32 -19.15 -6.89
C LEU A 326 2.38 -20.60 -7.40
N ILE A 327 3.57 -21.20 -7.45
CA ILE A 327 3.74 -22.63 -7.75
C ILE A 327 3.14 -23.48 -6.63
N ASP A 328 3.48 -23.21 -5.38
CA ASP A 328 2.93 -23.92 -4.22
C ASP A 328 1.40 -23.83 -4.15
N ARG A 329 0.83 -22.70 -4.56
CA ARG A 329 -0.61 -22.46 -4.68
C ARG A 329 -1.25 -23.03 -5.93
N LYS A 330 -0.49 -23.73 -6.79
CA LYS A 330 -0.94 -24.33 -8.05
C LYS A 330 -1.50 -23.33 -9.09
N VAL A 331 -1.18 -22.07 -8.95
CA VAL A 331 -1.49 -21.00 -9.91
C VAL A 331 -0.54 -21.09 -11.11
N LEU A 332 0.73 -21.33 -10.84
CA LEU A 332 1.77 -21.62 -11.82
C LEU A 332 2.18 -23.09 -11.73
N LYS A 333 2.69 -23.64 -12.84
CA LYS A 333 3.30 -24.97 -12.91
C LYS A 333 4.70 -24.83 -13.52
N SER A 334 5.67 -25.51 -12.94
CA SER A 334 6.97 -25.70 -13.61
C SER A 334 6.79 -26.54 -14.87
N SER A 335 7.46 -26.17 -15.95
CA SER A 335 7.38 -26.86 -17.26
C SER A 335 8.23 -28.11 -17.27
#